data_79cf22d1b3e236c1a903c77eafd98b86
#
_entry.id   79cf22d1b3e236c1a903c77eafd98b86
#
_cell.length_a   1.000
_cell.length_b   1.000
_cell.length_c   1.000
_cell.angle_alpha   90.00
_cell.angle_beta   90.00
_cell.angle_gamma   90.00
#
_symmetry.space_group_name_H-M   'P 1'
#
loop_
_entity.id
_entity.type
_entity.pdbx_description
1 polymer ?
#
loop_
_entity_poly.entity_id
_entity_poly.type
_entity_poly.pdbx_seq_one_letter_code
_entity_poly.pdbx_strand_id
1 'polypeptide(L)'
;MKLYSLALLVAGYGTLLASLSLLGLGEAGSDPIRFAGFLVAAALAGFLQIRLRGLATRLSVRFFVLLIGLPMLSWPEVAVIACLSAIVESLVWTTPRPTATSTALNGAAAVLATSTAYAIYHIPGKASSPLLMVLAAIVYFSVNSFALTQNRPWKQSLFWTFPH
;
A
#
# COMPACT_ATOMS: atom_id res chain seq x y z
N MET A 1 -1.10 -22.81 2.50
CA MET A 1 -1.44 -21.35 2.60
C MET A 1 -2.47 -21.19 3.70
N LYS A 2 -2.31 -20.25 4.63
CA LYS A 2 -3.30 -20.02 5.69
C LYS A 2 -4.56 -19.39 5.07
N LEU A 3 -5.75 -19.74 5.56
CA LEU A 3 -7.04 -19.22 5.05
C LEU A 3 -7.06 -17.68 4.94
N TYR A 4 -6.45 -17.01 5.91
CA TYR A 4 -6.28 -15.56 5.93
C TYR A 4 -5.50 -15.02 4.71
N SER A 5 -4.39 -15.68 4.32
CA SER A 5 -3.60 -15.25 3.17
C SER A 5 -4.38 -15.37 1.85
N LEU A 6 -5.24 -16.39 1.75
CA LEU A 6 -6.11 -16.55 0.61
C LEU A 6 -7.17 -15.44 0.57
N ALA A 7 -7.82 -15.18 1.71
CA ALA A 7 -8.83 -14.11 1.81
C ALA A 7 -8.24 -12.74 1.46
N LEU A 8 -7.03 -12.44 1.93
CA LEU A 8 -6.33 -11.19 1.62
C LEU A 8 -6.03 -11.06 0.11
N LEU A 9 -5.57 -12.14 -0.53
CA LEU A 9 -5.31 -12.15 -1.97
C LEU A 9 -6.61 -11.93 -2.76
N VAL A 10 -7.66 -12.67 -2.44
CA VAL A 10 -8.95 -12.57 -3.13
C VAL A 10 -9.54 -11.18 -2.99
N ALA A 11 -9.57 -10.63 -1.77
CA ALA A 11 -10.09 -9.29 -1.52
C ALA A 11 -9.24 -8.21 -2.21
N GLY A 12 -7.91 -8.26 -2.06
CA GLY A 12 -7.01 -7.24 -2.62
C GLY A 12 -7.00 -7.25 -4.16
N TYR A 13 -6.87 -8.42 -4.77
CA TYR A 13 -6.88 -8.51 -6.23
C TYR A 13 -8.29 -8.35 -6.82
N GLY A 14 -9.34 -8.74 -6.11
CA GLY A 14 -10.73 -8.44 -6.49
C GLY A 14 -10.96 -6.92 -6.56
N THR A 15 -10.49 -6.19 -5.55
CA THR A 15 -10.53 -4.73 -5.52
C THR A 15 -9.70 -4.11 -6.66
N LEU A 16 -8.52 -4.68 -6.96
CA LEU A 16 -7.67 -4.22 -8.04
C LEU A 16 -8.33 -4.46 -9.41
N LEU A 17 -8.93 -5.61 -9.63
CA LEU A 17 -9.66 -5.91 -10.87
C LEU A 17 -10.86 -4.96 -11.07
N ALA A 18 -11.62 -4.69 -10.01
CA ALA A 18 -12.69 -3.69 -10.05
C ALA A 18 -12.14 -2.29 -10.41
N SER A 19 -10.98 -1.91 -9.85
CA SER A 19 -10.32 -0.65 -10.18
C SER A 19 -9.89 -0.58 -11.64
N LEU A 20 -9.30 -1.66 -12.16
CA LEU A 20 -8.87 -1.72 -13.56
C LEU A 20 -10.04 -1.69 -14.54
N SER A 21 -11.18 -2.32 -14.21
CA SER A 21 -12.37 -2.27 -15.05
C SER A 21 -12.95 -0.85 -15.13
N LEU A 22 -12.97 -0.10 -14.02
CA LEU A 22 -13.44 1.29 -14.00
C LEU A 22 -12.51 2.22 -14.79
N LEU A 23 -11.19 2.01 -14.71
CA LEU A 23 -10.22 2.74 -15.55
C LEU A 23 -10.43 2.45 -17.03
N GLY A 24 -10.66 1.18 -17.40
CA GLY A 24 -10.89 0.76 -18.79
C GLY A 24 -12.20 1.30 -19.39
N LEU A 25 -13.21 1.54 -18.55
CA LEU A 25 -14.50 2.13 -18.99
C LEU A 25 -14.43 3.67 -19.13
N GLY A 26 -13.32 4.30 -18.76
CA GLY A 26 -13.16 5.76 -18.86
C GLY A 26 -13.97 6.54 -17.82
N GLU A 27 -14.61 5.86 -16.87
CA GLU A 27 -15.43 6.50 -15.83
C GLU A 27 -14.59 7.24 -14.77
N ALA A 28 -13.28 7.01 -14.76
CA ALA A 28 -12.41 7.55 -13.72
C ALA A 28 -12.08 9.04 -13.86
N GLY A 29 -12.47 9.71 -14.96
CA GLY A 29 -12.24 11.15 -15.15
C GLY A 29 -10.78 11.58 -15.04
N SER A 30 -9.86 10.66 -15.30
CA SER A 30 -8.44 10.79 -14.97
C SER A 30 -7.70 11.69 -15.95
N ASP A 31 -6.90 12.61 -15.41
CA ASP A 31 -5.86 13.30 -16.15
C ASP A 31 -4.65 12.34 -16.30
N PRO A 32 -4.38 11.81 -17.53
CA PRO A 32 -3.35 10.79 -17.72
C PRO A 32 -1.94 11.29 -17.37
N ILE A 33 -1.70 12.60 -17.48
CA ILE A 33 -0.41 13.20 -17.11
C ILE A 33 -0.23 13.17 -15.59
N ARG A 34 -1.29 13.49 -14.86
CA ARG A 34 -1.29 13.45 -13.39
C ARG A 34 -1.10 12.03 -12.88
N PHE A 35 -1.86 11.08 -13.42
CA PHE A 35 -1.71 9.66 -13.09
C PHE A 35 -0.29 9.15 -13.33
N ALA A 36 0.28 9.43 -14.52
CA ALA A 36 1.64 9.02 -14.85
C ALA A 36 2.67 9.66 -13.91
N GLY A 37 2.51 10.93 -13.56
CA GLY A 37 3.38 11.62 -12.60
C GLY A 37 3.38 10.97 -11.23
N PHE A 38 2.20 10.66 -10.69
CA PHE A 38 2.08 9.96 -9.40
C PHE A 38 2.61 8.53 -9.46
N LEU A 39 2.41 7.81 -10.58
CA LEU A 39 2.94 6.46 -10.77
C LEU A 39 4.48 6.46 -10.72
N VAL A 40 5.11 7.38 -11.46
CA VAL A 40 6.58 7.54 -11.46
C VAL A 40 7.07 7.94 -10.07
N ALA A 41 6.43 8.91 -9.42
CA ALA A 41 6.79 9.34 -8.08
C ALA A 41 6.68 8.19 -7.06
N ALA A 42 5.63 7.38 -7.12
CA ALA A 42 5.43 6.23 -6.23
C ALA A 42 6.45 5.11 -6.52
N ALA A 43 6.80 4.87 -7.78
CA ALA A 43 7.85 3.92 -8.15
C ALA A 43 9.21 4.37 -7.62
N LEU A 44 9.58 5.64 -7.83
CA LEU A 44 10.82 6.23 -7.30
C LEU A 44 10.84 6.21 -5.77
N ALA A 45 9.73 6.51 -5.11
CA ALA A 45 9.60 6.43 -3.66
C ALA A 45 9.79 5.01 -3.13
N GLY A 46 9.46 3.98 -3.93
CA GLY A 46 9.74 2.58 -3.61
C GLY A 46 11.24 2.26 -3.52
N PHE A 47 12.10 3.02 -4.21
CA PHE A 47 13.56 2.90 -4.08
C PHE A 47 14.11 3.65 -2.86
N LEU A 48 13.35 4.58 -2.28
CA LEU A 48 13.77 5.40 -1.15
C LEU A 48 13.19 4.84 0.15
N GLN A 49 14.02 4.20 0.96
CA GLN A 49 13.67 3.79 2.32
C GLN A 49 14.44 4.62 3.33
N ILE A 50 13.73 5.33 4.19
CA ILE A 50 14.34 6.09 5.27
C ILE A 50 14.49 5.18 6.49
N ARG A 51 15.73 4.89 6.88
CA ARG A 51 16.05 4.25 8.16
C ARG A 51 16.00 5.31 9.27
N LEU A 52 14.95 5.30 10.04
CA LEU A 52 14.90 6.11 11.27
C LEU A 52 15.77 5.45 12.34
N ARG A 53 16.83 6.16 12.79
CA ARG A 53 17.67 5.74 13.90
C ARG A 53 16.79 5.57 15.15
N GLY A 54 16.79 4.37 15.72
CA GLY A 54 16.06 4.07 16.95
C GLY A 54 14.68 3.41 16.77
N LEU A 55 14.15 3.30 15.56
CA LEU A 55 12.92 2.54 15.28
C LEU A 55 13.27 1.35 14.37
N ALA A 56 12.88 0.15 14.80
CA ALA A 56 13.05 -1.07 14.01
C ALA A 56 12.17 -1.11 12.73
N THR A 57 11.34 -0.09 12.53
CA THR A 57 10.44 0.06 11.40
C THR A 57 11.06 0.94 10.32
N ARG A 58 11.11 0.41 9.11
CA ARG A 58 11.47 1.18 7.91
C ARG A 58 10.25 1.94 7.44
N LEU A 59 10.31 3.26 7.44
CA LEU A 59 9.23 4.08 6.90
C LEU A 59 9.41 4.16 5.39
N SER A 60 8.45 3.67 4.64
CA SER A 60 8.46 3.75 3.18
C SER A 60 8.00 5.14 2.73
N VAL A 61 8.82 5.82 1.92
CA VAL A 61 8.47 7.11 1.32
C VAL A 61 7.22 7.01 0.44
N ARG A 62 6.93 5.83 -0.08
CA ARG A 62 5.71 5.50 -0.83
C ARG A 62 4.43 5.92 -0.10
N PHE A 63 4.40 5.75 1.23
CA PHE A 63 3.25 6.13 2.06
C PHE A 63 2.87 7.59 1.87
N PHE A 64 3.84 8.51 1.86
CA PHE A 64 3.60 9.94 1.66
C PHE A 64 3.06 10.24 0.27
N VAL A 65 3.59 9.58 -0.76
CA VAL A 65 3.11 9.75 -2.14
C VAL A 65 1.66 9.31 -2.27
N LEU A 66 1.29 8.17 -1.67
CA LEU A 66 -0.08 7.68 -1.67
C LEU A 66 -1.03 8.61 -0.90
N LEU A 67 -0.62 9.14 0.26
CA LEU A 67 -1.43 10.09 1.02
C LEU A 67 -1.70 11.39 0.25
N ILE A 68 -0.68 11.93 -0.44
CA ILE A 68 -0.84 13.12 -1.30
C ILE A 68 -1.73 12.79 -2.51
N GLY A 69 -1.69 11.55 -2.98
CA GLY A 69 -2.54 11.07 -4.07
C GLY A 69 -4.03 10.96 -3.70
N LEU A 70 -4.37 10.69 -2.43
CA LEU A 70 -5.77 10.49 -2.00
C LEU A 70 -6.72 11.65 -2.39
N PRO A 71 -6.38 12.93 -2.20
CA PRO A 71 -7.23 14.05 -2.62
C PRO A 71 -7.18 14.36 -4.11
N MET A 72 -6.16 13.89 -4.84
CA MET A 72 -5.86 14.32 -6.21
C MET A 72 -6.23 13.30 -7.28
N LEU A 73 -6.31 12.04 -6.91
CA LEU A 73 -6.51 10.91 -7.80
C LEU A 73 -7.85 10.24 -7.52
N SER A 74 -8.41 9.57 -8.52
CA SER A 74 -9.57 8.72 -8.36
C SER A 74 -9.21 7.42 -7.61
N TRP A 75 -10.20 6.80 -6.97
CA TRP A 75 -9.99 5.53 -6.25
C TRP A 75 -9.27 4.46 -7.09
N PRO A 76 -9.66 4.21 -8.37
CA PRO A 76 -8.99 3.19 -9.17
C PRO A 76 -7.51 3.50 -9.42
N GLU A 77 -7.18 4.78 -9.65
CA GLU A 77 -5.80 5.21 -9.91
C GLU A 77 -4.91 4.98 -8.68
N VAL A 78 -5.40 5.38 -7.50
CA VAL A 78 -4.64 5.21 -6.26
C VAL A 78 -4.43 3.72 -5.93
N ALA A 79 -5.43 2.87 -6.19
CA ALA A 79 -5.34 1.43 -5.98
C ALA A 79 -4.26 0.78 -6.89
N VAL A 80 -4.22 1.15 -8.17
CA VAL A 80 -3.21 0.65 -9.12
C VAL A 80 -1.81 1.13 -8.73
N ILE A 81 -1.64 2.41 -8.39
CA ILE A 81 -0.36 2.96 -7.95
C ILE A 81 0.11 2.26 -6.67
N ALA A 82 -0.79 2.00 -5.72
CA ALA A 82 -0.47 1.30 -4.48
C ALA A 82 0.03 -0.13 -4.74
N CYS A 83 -0.63 -0.87 -5.64
CA CYS A 83 -0.23 -2.22 -6.02
C CYS A 83 1.16 -2.23 -6.66
N LEU A 84 1.36 -1.43 -7.71
CA LEU A 84 2.60 -1.40 -8.45
C LEU A 84 3.78 -0.95 -7.58
N SER A 85 3.62 0.10 -6.79
CA SER A 85 4.67 0.56 -5.87
C SER A 85 5.01 -0.46 -4.78
N ALA A 86 4.03 -1.24 -4.29
CA ALA A 86 4.28 -2.32 -3.33
C ALA A 86 5.07 -3.48 -3.95
N ILE A 87 4.80 -3.81 -5.21
CA ILE A 87 5.56 -4.83 -5.95
C ILE A 87 6.99 -4.36 -6.16
N VAL A 88 7.20 -3.13 -6.63
CA VAL A 88 8.54 -2.56 -6.82
C VAL A 88 9.34 -2.57 -5.52
N GLU A 89 8.75 -2.07 -4.42
CA GLU A 89 9.38 -2.07 -3.09
C GLU A 89 9.76 -3.49 -2.64
N SER A 90 8.88 -4.46 -2.85
CA SER A 90 9.12 -5.87 -2.51
C SER A 90 10.29 -6.46 -3.27
N LEU A 91 10.42 -6.15 -4.56
CA LEU A 91 11.50 -6.66 -5.42
C LEU A 91 12.86 -6.03 -5.10
N VAL A 92 12.87 -4.77 -4.71
CA VAL A 92 14.13 -4.02 -4.47
C VAL A 92 14.72 -4.29 -3.09
N TRP A 93 13.88 -4.38 -2.05
CA TRP A 93 14.37 -4.35 -0.67
C TRP A 93 14.30 -5.67 0.09
N THR A 94 13.75 -6.72 -0.50
CA THR A 94 13.63 -8.02 0.20
C THR A 94 14.84 -8.91 -0.13
N THR A 95 15.69 -9.14 0.85
CA THR A 95 16.77 -10.13 0.80
C THR A 95 16.54 -11.20 1.88
N PRO A 96 16.51 -12.50 1.58
CA PRO A 96 16.62 -13.15 0.27
C PRO A 96 15.44 -12.83 -0.65
N ARG A 97 15.58 -13.12 -1.97
CA ARG A 97 14.56 -12.80 -2.98
C ARG A 97 13.16 -13.18 -2.51
N PRO A 98 12.18 -12.28 -2.58
CA PRO A 98 10.83 -12.55 -2.13
C PRO A 98 10.21 -13.67 -2.97
N THR A 99 9.45 -14.53 -2.34
CA THR A 99 8.63 -15.49 -3.08
C THR A 99 7.51 -14.74 -3.82
N ALA A 100 7.09 -15.25 -4.98
CA ALA A 100 5.98 -14.66 -5.73
C ALA A 100 4.73 -14.46 -4.85
N THR A 101 4.46 -15.42 -3.96
CA THR A 101 3.35 -15.32 -3.00
C THR A 101 3.52 -14.15 -2.02
N SER A 102 4.74 -13.91 -1.51
CA SER A 102 5.01 -12.79 -0.59
C SER A 102 4.82 -11.44 -1.28
N THR A 103 5.32 -11.32 -2.52
CA THR A 103 5.14 -10.10 -3.33
C THR A 103 3.67 -9.85 -3.64
N ALA A 104 2.93 -10.90 -4.02
CA ALA A 104 1.50 -10.80 -4.27
C ALA A 104 0.71 -10.38 -3.02
N LEU A 105 1.04 -10.93 -1.86
CA LEU A 105 0.41 -10.54 -0.58
C LEU A 105 0.70 -9.08 -0.20
N ASN A 106 1.92 -8.59 -0.45
CA ASN A 106 2.25 -7.19 -0.23
C ASN A 106 1.45 -6.26 -1.15
N GLY A 107 1.30 -6.61 -2.43
CA GLY A 107 0.46 -5.87 -3.37
C GLY A 107 -1.01 -5.83 -2.93
N ALA A 108 -1.58 -6.99 -2.59
CA ALA A 108 -2.96 -7.09 -2.12
C ALA A 108 -3.21 -6.28 -0.83
N ALA A 109 -2.28 -6.36 0.12
CA ALA A 109 -2.33 -5.60 1.37
C ALA A 109 -2.30 -4.08 1.11
N ALA A 110 -1.43 -3.62 0.20
CA ALA A 110 -1.33 -2.22 -0.16
C ALA A 110 -2.62 -1.70 -0.82
N VAL A 111 -3.23 -2.48 -1.72
CA VAL A 111 -4.51 -2.13 -2.37
C VAL A 111 -5.62 -1.98 -1.32
N LEU A 112 -5.76 -2.95 -0.41
CA LEU A 112 -6.78 -2.89 0.64
C LEU A 112 -6.57 -1.73 1.60
N ALA A 113 -5.32 -1.51 2.05
CA ALA A 113 -4.99 -0.40 2.94
C ALA A 113 -5.29 0.94 2.30
N THR A 114 -4.97 1.10 1.01
CA THR A 114 -5.22 2.33 0.26
C THR A 114 -6.71 2.53 -0.01
N SER A 115 -7.43 1.47 -0.38
CA SER A 115 -8.89 1.55 -0.64
C SER A 115 -9.67 1.91 0.62
N THR A 116 -9.31 1.36 1.78
CA THR A 116 -9.92 1.73 3.06
C THR A 116 -9.59 3.17 3.45
N ALA A 117 -8.35 3.61 3.26
CA ALA A 117 -7.95 4.99 3.51
C ALA A 117 -8.69 5.97 2.59
N TYR A 118 -8.86 5.62 1.31
CA TYR A 118 -9.61 6.40 0.34
C TYR A 118 -11.09 6.54 0.74
N ALA A 119 -11.73 5.44 1.13
CA ALA A 119 -13.11 5.46 1.59
C ALA A 119 -13.33 6.37 2.81
N ILE A 120 -12.37 6.36 3.75
CA ILE A 120 -12.42 7.24 4.93
C ILE A 120 -12.23 8.69 4.55
N TYR A 121 -11.28 8.99 3.66
CA TYR A 121 -11.02 10.36 3.23
C TYR A 121 -12.21 10.98 2.49
N HIS A 122 -12.92 10.17 1.70
CA HIS A 122 -14.08 10.60 0.89
C HIS A 122 -15.43 10.32 1.56
N ILE A 123 -15.53 10.30 2.89
CA ILE A 123 -16.81 10.15 3.59
C ILE A 123 -17.76 11.30 3.16
N PRO A 124 -18.94 10.96 2.63
CA PRO A 124 -19.91 11.98 2.19
C PRO A 124 -20.29 12.95 3.31
N GLY A 125 -20.41 14.24 2.98
CA GLY A 125 -20.85 15.27 3.91
C GLY A 125 -19.76 15.89 4.79
N LYS A 126 -18.51 15.41 4.71
CA LYS A 126 -17.37 16.07 5.36
C LYS A 126 -16.39 16.50 4.28
N ALA A 127 -16.43 17.78 3.92
CA ALA A 127 -15.44 18.35 3.02
C ALA A 127 -14.02 18.05 3.54
N SER A 128 -13.10 17.78 2.63
CA SER A 128 -11.68 17.40 2.84
C SER A 128 -11.04 18.06 4.08
N SER A 129 -11.32 17.47 5.24
CA SER A 129 -10.79 17.94 6.52
C SER A 129 -9.39 17.35 6.73
N PRO A 130 -8.42 18.14 7.23
CA PRO A 130 -7.10 17.60 7.62
C PRO A 130 -7.21 16.44 8.61
N LEU A 131 -8.25 16.42 9.44
CA LEU A 131 -8.54 15.35 10.38
C LEU A 131 -8.85 14.01 9.67
N LEU A 132 -9.59 14.04 8.55
CA LEU A 132 -9.86 12.85 7.74
C LEU A 132 -8.59 12.32 7.08
N MET A 133 -7.67 13.20 6.69
CA MET A 133 -6.38 12.79 6.14
C MET A 133 -5.52 12.09 7.19
N VAL A 134 -5.49 12.60 8.43
CA VAL A 134 -4.81 11.94 9.55
C VAL A 134 -5.44 10.58 9.86
N LEU A 135 -6.78 10.52 9.88
CA LEU A 135 -7.49 9.27 10.12
C LEU A 135 -7.23 8.24 9.00
N ALA A 136 -7.27 8.66 7.75
CA ALA A 136 -6.92 7.82 6.60
C ALA A 136 -5.48 7.30 6.68
N ALA A 137 -4.53 8.14 7.11
CA ALA A 137 -3.16 7.75 7.35
C ALA A 137 -3.01 6.69 8.44
N ILE A 138 -3.70 6.86 9.56
CA ILE A 138 -3.70 5.89 10.67
C ILE A 138 -4.28 4.54 10.21
N VAL A 139 -5.39 4.57 9.49
CA VAL A 139 -6.05 3.35 9.00
C VAL A 139 -5.19 2.66 7.95
N TYR A 140 -4.62 3.40 6.99
CA TYR A 140 -3.67 2.84 6.03
C TYR A 140 -2.53 2.11 6.74
N PHE A 141 -1.89 2.77 7.70
CA PHE A 141 -0.76 2.20 8.44
C PHE A 141 -1.17 0.96 9.24
N SER A 142 -2.32 1.00 9.90
CA SER A 142 -2.84 -0.12 10.69
C SER A 142 -3.13 -1.35 9.83
N VAL A 143 -3.84 -1.17 8.71
CA VAL A 143 -4.20 -2.26 7.79
C VAL A 143 -2.94 -2.84 7.15
N ASN A 144 -2.04 -1.99 6.67
CA ASN A 144 -0.81 -2.43 6.03
C ASN A 144 0.12 -3.17 7.02
N SER A 145 0.27 -2.66 8.25
CA SER A 145 1.09 -3.29 9.30
C SER A 145 0.51 -4.63 9.73
N PHE A 146 -0.81 -4.71 9.91
CA PHE A 146 -1.48 -5.96 10.27
C PHE A 146 -1.29 -7.03 9.19
N ALA A 147 -1.47 -6.68 7.93
CA ALA A 147 -1.28 -7.60 6.82
C ALA A 147 0.16 -8.13 6.73
N LEU A 148 1.15 -7.29 7.00
CA LEU A 148 2.57 -7.67 6.97
C LEU A 148 2.99 -8.53 8.15
N THR A 149 2.45 -8.28 9.35
CA THR A 149 2.80 -9.06 10.56
C THR A 149 2.31 -10.50 10.47
N GLN A 150 1.15 -10.73 9.85
CA GLN A 150 0.60 -12.08 9.66
C GLN A 150 1.44 -12.95 8.70
N ASN A 151 2.25 -12.34 7.84
CA ASN A 151 3.08 -13.04 6.85
C ASN A 151 4.51 -13.34 7.32
N ARG A 152 4.94 -12.81 8.47
CA ARG A 152 6.27 -13.11 9.01
C ARG A 152 6.26 -14.49 9.66
N PRO A 153 7.16 -15.43 9.27
CA PRO A 153 7.33 -16.67 9.99
C PRO A 153 7.83 -16.34 11.41
N TRP A 154 7.12 -16.83 12.43
CA TRP A 154 7.40 -16.62 13.86
C TRP A 154 8.87 -16.93 14.29
N LYS A 155 9.61 -17.65 13.46
CA LYS A 155 11.01 -18.01 13.72
C LYS A 155 12.00 -16.85 13.65
N GLN A 156 11.66 -15.71 13.05
CA GLN A 156 12.59 -14.58 12.96
C GLN A 156 12.49 -13.61 14.15
N SER A 157 11.46 -13.68 14.99
CA SER A 157 11.33 -12.81 16.15
C SER A 157 12.15 -13.26 17.37
N LEU A 158 12.65 -14.50 17.38
CA LEU A 158 13.40 -15.09 18.51
C LEU A 158 14.93 -14.95 18.39
N PHE A 159 15.45 -14.49 17.25
CA PHE A 159 16.91 -14.33 17.04
C PHE A 159 17.46 -12.94 17.38
N TRP A 160 16.67 -12.08 18.01
CA TRP A 160 17.19 -10.83 18.62
C TRP A 160 17.60 -11.07 20.08
N THR A 161 18.13 -12.23 20.40
CA THR A 161 18.87 -12.46 21.64
C THR A 161 20.31 -11.96 21.42
N PHE A 162 20.58 -10.79 21.97
CA PHE A 162 21.87 -10.17 22.35
C PHE A 162 23.14 -10.67 21.65
N PRO A 163 23.87 -9.78 20.96
CA PRO A 163 25.29 -10.01 20.73
C PRO A 163 26.03 -9.87 22.07
N HIS A 164 26.71 -10.90 22.48
CA HIS A 164 27.76 -10.84 23.47
C HIS A 164 28.95 -10.04 22.93
#